data_54aa0000284ae97979a1d47968313a4f
#
_entry.id   54aa0000284ae97979a1d47968313a4f
#
_cell.length_a   1.000
_cell.length_b   1.000
_cell.length_c   1.000
_cell.angle_alpha   90.00
_cell.angle_beta   90.00
_cell.angle_gamma   90.00
#
_symmetry.space_group_name_H-M   'P 1'
#
loop_
_entity.id
_entity.type
_entity.pdbx_description
1 polymer ?
#
loop_
_entity_poly.entity_id
_entity_poly.type
_entity_poly.pdbx_seq_one_letter_code
_entity_poly.pdbx_strand_id
1 'polypeptide(L)'
;WIPKGIVGFNRLFVRTPQSALPIRMQKTAISVGNRAITLHNATMKIGRSDLTTTGAIHDLYGAMRHNKKLRATLTLSSKNLNCNQLIRSISFPKDTAQIETESDTTSTALKLFVIPRNIDFELQTNLNRVRYGKMVFKNVHGAIDIRNQAIHLKELSMEGMDATMRTTLIYQARQPEQGYAGFDFKLHNINIGKLVDFIPSLDTIVPMLRSFQGTVDFNVSAESGLDSCLNIKIPSLRSAIHVEGDSLVLLDGETFAEISKKFFFKNKERNLIDSISVNISVEDGNVTVYPFVIEMDRYRAAVGGNQDLDMNFNYHISILKSPIPFKLGLNISGNLDKMKFDPFAKRRYSDLYKPDKRNATEERTMALKKLIADALKDNVK
;
A
#
# COMPACT_ATOMS: atom_id res chain seq x y z
N TRP A 1 19.06 -7.00 44.17
CA TRP A 1 19.46 -5.58 44.06
C TRP A 1 19.21 -5.09 42.66
N ILE A 2 18.32 -4.13 42.51
CA ILE A 2 18.10 -3.46 41.23
C ILE A 2 18.65 -2.04 41.41
N PRO A 3 19.71 -1.66 40.69
CA PRO A 3 20.26 -0.32 40.81
C PRO A 3 19.23 0.71 40.33
N LYS A 4 19.07 1.78 41.13
CA LYS A 4 18.31 2.97 40.71
C LYS A 4 19.31 4.08 40.45
N GLY A 5 19.18 4.75 39.34
CA GLY A 5 20.08 5.85 39.03
C GLY A 5 19.89 6.41 37.62
N ILE A 6 20.61 7.45 37.32
CA ILE A 6 20.70 8.05 36.01
C ILE A 6 22.08 7.72 35.43
N VAL A 7 22.11 7.15 34.26
CA VAL A 7 23.33 6.84 33.50
C VAL A 7 23.36 7.69 32.25
N GLY A 8 24.40 8.50 32.09
CA GLY A 8 24.62 9.31 30.91
C GLY A 8 25.77 8.76 30.08
N PHE A 9 25.56 8.67 28.77
CA PHE A 9 26.62 8.29 27.82
C PHE A 9 26.86 9.43 26.85
N ASN A 10 28.11 9.77 26.60
CA ASN A 10 28.47 10.72 25.55
C ASN A 10 28.71 10.04 24.20
N ARG A 11 29.21 8.80 24.22
CA ARG A 11 29.40 7.96 23.02
C ARG A 11 29.29 6.49 23.43
N LEU A 12 28.31 5.79 22.90
CA LEU A 12 28.16 4.35 23.07
C LEU A 12 28.10 3.69 21.69
N PHE A 13 28.87 2.64 21.51
CA PHE A 13 28.88 1.85 20.29
C PHE A 13 28.37 0.45 20.62
N VAL A 14 27.24 0.08 20.02
CA VAL A 14 26.60 -1.21 20.26
C VAL A 14 26.61 -2.03 18.97
N ARG A 15 27.11 -3.26 19.04
CA ARG A 15 26.91 -4.28 18.03
C ARG A 15 26.05 -5.38 18.60
N THR A 16 25.05 -5.81 17.88
CA THR A 16 24.20 -6.92 18.29
C THR A 16 24.22 -8.00 17.18
N PRO A 17 24.12 -9.28 17.54
CA PRO A 17 24.02 -10.35 16.55
C PRO A 17 22.82 -10.22 15.62
N GLN A 18 21.80 -9.48 16.08
CA GLN A 18 20.52 -9.28 15.37
C GLN A 18 20.57 -8.11 14.36
N SER A 19 21.63 -7.31 14.36
CA SER A 19 21.78 -6.18 13.43
C SER A 19 23.15 -6.16 12.80
N ALA A 20 23.20 -6.26 11.48
CA ALA A 20 24.43 -6.11 10.71
C ALA A 20 25.03 -4.69 10.81
N LEU A 21 24.21 -3.70 11.13
CA LEU A 21 24.62 -2.31 11.28
C LEU A 21 24.91 -1.98 12.74
N PRO A 22 26.05 -1.32 13.03
CA PRO A 22 26.35 -0.84 14.36
C PRO A 22 25.44 0.32 14.74
N ILE A 23 25.00 0.32 16.00
CA ILE A 23 24.27 1.42 16.61
C ILE A 23 25.27 2.34 17.29
N ARG A 24 25.32 3.58 16.83
CA ARG A 24 26.17 4.64 17.44
C ARG A 24 25.28 5.59 18.21
N MET A 25 25.28 5.49 19.53
CA MET A 25 24.52 6.39 20.39
C MET A 25 25.38 7.60 20.74
N GLN A 26 24.80 8.77 20.60
CA GLN A 26 25.38 10.03 21.00
C GLN A 26 24.56 10.55 22.19
N LYS A 27 25.19 11.23 23.12
CA LYS A 27 24.58 11.97 24.25
C LYS A 27 23.19 11.44 24.70
N THR A 28 23.19 10.34 25.42
CA THR A 28 21.98 9.64 25.87
C THR A 28 21.91 9.66 27.39
N ALA A 29 20.79 10.07 27.93
CA ALA A 29 20.48 9.96 29.35
C ALA A 29 19.42 8.87 29.55
N ILE A 30 19.73 7.92 30.43
CA ILE A 30 18.85 6.79 30.77
C ILE A 30 18.65 6.79 32.27
N SER A 31 17.40 6.80 32.72
CA SER A 31 17.06 6.55 34.11
C SER A 31 16.72 5.07 34.32
N VAL A 32 17.38 4.42 35.20
CA VAL A 32 17.11 3.03 35.58
C VAL A 32 16.30 3.03 36.86
N GLY A 33 15.09 2.48 36.81
CA GLY A 33 14.19 2.29 37.96
C GLY A 33 13.89 0.82 38.21
N ASN A 34 13.10 0.52 39.25
CA ASN A 34 12.80 -0.87 39.63
C ASN A 34 12.07 -1.68 38.55
N ARG A 35 11.25 -1.04 37.73
CA ARG A 35 10.39 -1.72 36.74
C ARG A 35 10.51 -1.17 35.33
N ALA A 36 11.23 -0.05 35.16
CA ALA A 36 11.34 0.60 33.87
C ALA A 36 12.71 1.25 33.68
N ILE A 37 13.15 1.26 32.44
CA ILE A 37 14.25 2.08 31.96
C ILE A 37 13.62 3.21 31.14
N THR A 38 13.86 4.45 31.55
CA THR A 38 13.35 5.63 30.85
C THR A 38 14.45 6.23 29.98
N LEU A 39 14.17 6.40 28.72
CA LEU A 39 15.02 7.09 27.74
C LEU A 39 14.58 8.55 27.69
N HIS A 40 15.41 9.46 28.15
CA HIS A 40 15.08 10.90 28.14
C HIS A 40 15.35 11.54 26.80
N ASN A 41 16.40 11.16 26.14
CA ASN A 41 16.75 11.66 24.79
C ASN A 41 17.85 10.77 24.21
N ALA A 42 17.50 9.58 23.76
CA ALA A 42 18.45 8.66 23.18
C ALA A 42 18.63 8.96 21.70
N THR A 43 19.67 9.72 21.37
CA THR A 43 20.02 10.02 19.96
C THR A 43 20.99 8.96 19.46
N MET A 44 20.63 8.32 18.34
CA MET A 44 21.41 7.26 17.74
C MET A 44 21.54 7.40 16.23
N LYS A 45 22.62 6.86 15.69
CA LYS A 45 22.82 6.67 14.25
C LYS A 45 22.91 5.18 13.94
N ILE A 46 22.11 4.71 13.01
CA ILE A 46 22.12 3.34 12.49
C ILE A 46 22.30 3.44 10.98
N GLY A 47 23.51 3.17 10.50
CA GLY A 47 23.86 3.40 9.10
C GLY A 47 23.66 4.88 8.70
N ARG A 48 22.80 5.12 7.70
CA ARG A 48 22.44 6.46 7.21
C ARG A 48 21.24 7.08 7.94
N SER A 49 20.65 6.37 8.89
CA SER A 49 19.49 6.83 9.67
C SER A 49 19.94 7.52 10.95
N ASP A 50 19.32 8.65 11.24
CA ASP A 50 19.37 9.29 12.55
C ASP A 50 18.05 9.03 13.29
N LEU A 51 18.14 8.71 14.55
CA LEU A 51 16.98 8.38 15.38
C LEU A 51 17.13 9.06 16.73
N THR A 52 16.07 9.68 17.19
CA THR A 52 15.95 10.16 18.56
C THR A 52 14.74 9.48 19.19
N THR A 53 14.97 8.83 20.32
CA THR A 53 13.95 8.05 21.01
C THR A 53 13.78 8.55 22.42
N THR A 54 12.54 8.79 22.83
CA THR A 54 12.15 9.09 24.20
C THR A 54 11.09 8.10 24.66
N GLY A 55 10.95 7.85 25.97
CA GLY A 55 9.92 6.97 26.50
C GLY A 55 10.47 5.94 27.48
N ALA A 56 9.77 4.84 27.66
CA ALA A 56 10.11 3.86 28.66
C ALA A 56 10.07 2.42 28.12
N ILE A 57 10.99 1.61 28.62
CA ILE A 57 11.06 0.16 28.41
C ILE A 57 10.76 -0.49 29.77
N HIS A 58 9.75 -1.34 29.82
CA HIS A 58 9.26 -1.98 31.03
C HIS A 58 9.67 -3.45 31.08
N ASP A 59 9.83 -3.97 32.31
CA ASP A 59 10.06 -5.40 32.57
C ASP A 59 11.30 -6.02 31.85
N LEU A 60 12.32 -5.20 31.57
CA LEU A 60 13.54 -5.68 30.87
C LEU A 60 14.17 -6.88 31.58
N TYR A 61 14.25 -6.85 32.92
CA TYR A 61 14.80 -7.95 33.71
C TYR A 61 13.96 -9.24 33.58
N GLY A 62 12.63 -9.10 33.63
CA GLY A 62 11.72 -10.22 33.43
C GLY A 62 11.77 -10.80 32.00
N ALA A 63 11.94 -9.94 31.00
CA ALA A 63 12.10 -10.36 29.62
C ALA A 63 13.41 -11.13 29.40
N MET A 64 14.52 -10.66 29.98
CA MET A 64 15.84 -11.30 29.83
C MET A 64 15.99 -12.62 30.59
N ARG A 65 15.42 -12.72 31.79
CA ARG A 65 15.60 -13.89 32.65
C ARG A 65 14.45 -14.88 32.71
N HIS A 66 13.23 -14.41 32.44
CA HIS A 66 12.01 -15.21 32.66
C HIS A 66 11.18 -15.32 31.37
N ASN A 67 11.73 -14.99 30.21
CA ASN A 67 11.07 -15.01 28.93
C ASN A 67 9.69 -14.28 28.92
N LYS A 68 9.55 -13.26 29.78
CA LYS A 68 8.37 -12.39 29.81
C LYS A 68 8.38 -11.45 28.61
N LYS A 69 7.21 -10.89 28.29
CA LYS A 69 7.09 -9.89 27.22
C LYS A 69 7.89 -8.63 27.58
N LEU A 70 8.77 -8.21 26.67
CA LEU A 70 9.42 -6.90 26.72
C LEU A 70 8.44 -5.85 26.25
N ARG A 71 8.06 -4.92 27.11
CA ARG A 71 7.13 -3.84 26.78
C ARG A 71 7.88 -2.54 26.62
N ALA A 72 7.50 -1.75 25.62
CA ALA A 72 8.04 -0.42 25.43
C ALA A 72 6.98 0.55 24.91
N THR A 73 6.98 1.77 25.45
CA THR A 73 6.20 2.88 24.94
C THR A 73 7.17 4.01 24.60
N LEU A 74 7.36 4.24 23.30
CA LEU A 74 8.42 5.11 22.80
C LEU A 74 7.88 6.13 21.81
N THR A 75 8.48 7.31 21.81
CA THR A 75 8.34 8.30 20.73
C THR A 75 9.61 8.28 19.90
N LEU A 76 9.46 8.06 18.61
CA LEU A 76 10.54 7.96 17.64
C LEU A 76 10.52 9.18 16.71
N SER A 77 11.60 9.95 16.72
CA SER A 77 11.79 11.08 15.82
C SER A 77 13.03 10.86 14.94
N SER A 78 12.96 11.29 13.69
CA SER A 78 14.08 11.19 12.76
C SER A 78 14.04 12.33 11.73
N LYS A 79 15.20 12.90 11.41
CA LYS A 79 15.34 13.80 10.25
C LYS A 79 15.45 13.02 8.95
N ASN A 80 16.16 11.87 8.97
CA ASN A 80 16.34 10.99 7.83
C ASN A 80 16.32 9.53 8.26
N LEU A 81 15.31 8.80 7.85
CA LEU A 81 15.16 7.37 8.07
C LEU A 81 15.31 6.60 6.75
N ASN A 82 16.27 5.70 6.67
CA ASN A 82 16.45 4.81 5.51
C ASN A 82 15.94 3.41 5.85
N CYS A 83 14.66 3.15 5.56
CA CYS A 83 14.02 1.87 5.81
C CYS A 83 14.69 0.73 5.04
N ASN A 84 15.18 0.97 3.80
CA ASN A 84 15.85 -0.06 3.01
C ASN A 84 17.06 -0.64 3.76
N GLN A 85 17.85 0.25 4.35
CA GLN A 85 19.04 -0.14 5.09
C GLN A 85 18.69 -0.80 6.43
N LEU A 86 17.69 -0.29 7.14
CA LEU A 86 17.26 -0.86 8.41
C LEU A 86 16.66 -2.26 8.22
N ILE A 87 15.78 -2.45 7.25
CA ILE A 87 15.16 -3.75 6.98
C ILE A 87 16.23 -4.79 6.60
N ARG A 88 17.20 -4.41 5.75
CA ARG A 88 18.32 -5.30 5.40
C ARG A 88 19.20 -5.65 6.61
N SER A 89 19.35 -4.73 7.56
CA SER A 89 20.17 -4.94 8.75
C SER A 89 19.56 -5.88 9.78
N ILE A 90 18.23 -5.99 9.82
CA ILE A 90 17.47 -6.87 10.71
C ILE A 90 17.40 -8.31 10.18
N SER A 91 17.94 -8.58 9.00
CA SER A 91 17.99 -9.94 8.42
C SER A 91 18.79 -10.86 9.33
N PHE A 92 18.10 -11.85 9.91
CA PHE A 92 18.64 -12.80 10.89
C PHE A 92 19.79 -13.63 10.33
N PRO A 93 20.80 -13.97 11.16
CA PRO A 93 21.99 -14.66 10.69
C PRO A 93 21.68 -16.14 10.46
N LYS A 94 21.55 -16.55 9.23
CA LYS A 94 21.72 -17.94 8.84
C LYS A 94 22.74 -18.16 7.71
N ASP A 95 23.35 -17.13 7.17
CA ASP A 95 24.47 -17.31 6.24
C ASP A 95 25.48 -16.19 6.41
N THR A 96 26.56 -16.53 7.13
CA THR A 96 27.82 -15.80 7.13
C THR A 96 28.55 -16.07 5.81
N ALA A 97 28.20 -15.36 4.76
CA ALA A 97 29.06 -15.18 3.61
C ALA A 97 28.66 -13.92 2.84
N GLN A 98 29.61 -13.00 2.77
CA GLN A 98 29.67 -11.85 1.87
C GLN A 98 28.80 -10.64 2.23
N ILE A 99 29.42 -9.79 3.06
CA ILE A 99 29.15 -8.36 3.06
C ILE A 99 29.82 -7.82 1.78
N GLU A 100 29.06 -7.74 0.71
CA GLU A 100 29.51 -7.00 -0.46
C GLU A 100 29.34 -5.50 -0.20
N THR A 101 30.44 -4.82 -0.27
CA THR A 101 30.61 -3.39 -0.31
C THR A 101 29.78 -2.76 -1.43
N GLU A 102 29.05 -1.73 -1.06
CA GLU A 102 28.39 -0.68 -1.83
C GLU A 102 28.50 -0.77 -3.37
N SER A 103 27.42 -1.26 -3.99
CA SER A 103 26.96 -0.73 -5.26
C SER A 103 25.44 -0.52 -5.20
N ASP A 104 25.01 0.70 -5.46
CA ASP A 104 23.63 1.17 -5.35
C ASP A 104 22.65 0.60 -6.40
N THR A 105 22.97 -0.52 -7.06
CA THR A 105 22.28 -0.97 -8.28
C THR A 105 21.89 -2.44 -8.36
N THR A 106 21.91 -3.20 -7.28
CA THR A 106 21.31 -4.53 -7.31
C THR A 106 20.13 -4.61 -6.36
N SER A 107 18.96 -4.85 -6.92
CA SER A 107 17.69 -5.13 -6.22
C SER A 107 17.80 -6.42 -5.43
N THR A 108 18.42 -6.37 -4.26
CA THR A 108 18.31 -7.48 -3.30
C THR A 108 16.87 -7.49 -2.81
N ALA A 109 16.10 -8.50 -3.25
CA ALA A 109 14.72 -8.70 -2.83
C ALA A 109 14.64 -8.70 -1.30
N LEU A 110 13.69 -7.94 -0.76
CA LEU A 110 13.40 -7.94 0.67
C LEU A 110 12.92 -9.35 1.04
N LYS A 111 13.44 -9.90 2.14
CA LYS A 111 13.01 -11.21 2.64
C LYS A 111 11.97 -11.02 3.74
N LEU A 112 11.04 -11.96 3.82
CA LEU A 112 10.07 -12.05 4.90
C LEU A 112 10.79 -12.20 6.24
N PHE A 113 10.44 -11.38 7.22
CA PHE A 113 11.04 -11.40 8.54
C PHE A 113 10.01 -11.77 9.61
N VAL A 114 10.39 -12.69 10.50
CA VAL A 114 9.54 -13.14 11.59
C VAL A 114 9.66 -12.19 12.76
N ILE A 115 8.52 -11.75 13.27
CA ILE A 115 8.48 -10.85 14.42
C ILE A 115 8.55 -11.67 15.72
N PRO A 116 9.41 -11.30 16.67
CA PRO A 116 9.54 -12.03 17.94
C PRO A 116 8.24 -12.05 18.75
N ARG A 117 7.97 -13.18 19.41
CA ARG A 117 6.73 -13.39 20.21
C ARG A 117 6.69 -12.58 21.49
N ASN A 118 7.85 -12.28 22.05
CA ASN A 118 8.01 -11.73 23.39
C ASN A 118 8.21 -10.21 23.41
N ILE A 119 7.76 -9.50 22.40
CA ILE A 119 7.78 -8.02 22.35
C ILE A 119 6.37 -7.44 22.29
N ASP A 120 6.21 -6.28 22.90
CA ASP A 120 4.98 -5.49 22.95
C ASP A 120 5.37 -4.01 22.97
N PHE A 121 5.55 -3.44 21.79
CA PHE A 121 6.05 -2.09 21.59
C PHE A 121 4.96 -1.20 21.04
N GLU A 122 4.81 -0.03 21.63
CA GLU A 122 4.00 1.08 21.13
C GLU A 122 4.95 2.23 20.76
N LEU A 123 4.97 2.60 19.51
CA LEU A 123 5.83 3.64 18.97
C LEU A 123 4.97 4.77 18.40
N GLN A 124 5.15 5.99 18.90
CA GLN A 124 4.67 7.19 18.24
C GLN A 124 5.77 7.69 17.31
N THR A 125 5.44 8.04 16.07
CA THR A 125 6.43 8.42 15.05
C THR A 125 6.28 9.87 14.63
N ASN A 126 7.43 10.54 14.48
CA ASN A 126 7.54 11.87 13.90
C ASN A 126 8.81 11.91 13.03
N LEU A 127 8.67 11.57 11.74
CA LEU A 127 9.78 11.33 10.85
C LEU A 127 9.72 12.34 9.70
N ASN A 128 10.72 13.22 9.60
CA ASN A 128 10.71 14.27 8.59
C ASN A 128 10.92 13.72 7.17
N ARG A 129 11.79 12.71 7.04
CA ARG A 129 12.08 12.09 5.75
C ARG A 129 12.33 10.60 5.90
N VAL A 130 11.56 9.80 5.19
CA VAL A 130 11.65 8.34 5.17
C VAL A 130 11.92 7.88 3.75
N ARG A 131 12.97 7.07 3.55
CA ARG A 131 13.26 6.43 2.25
C ARG A 131 12.86 4.95 2.32
N TYR A 132 12.00 4.54 1.40
CA TYR A 132 11.61 3.15 1.20
C TYR A 132 11.57 2.82 -0.29
N GLY A 133 12.28 1.78 -0.70
CA GLY A 133 12.51 1.52 -2.12
C GLY A 133 13.24 2.69 -2.78
N LYS A 134 12.73 3.12 -3.91
CA LYS A 134 13.17 4.33 -4.62
C LYS A 134 12.45 5.59 -4.15
N MET A 135 11.46 5.48 -3.26
CA MET A 135 10.58 6.56 -2.85
C MET A 135 11.08 7.29 -1.62
N VAL A 136 10.66 8.54 -1.52
CA VAL A 136 10.92 9.41 -0.39
C VAL A 136 9.59 9.95 0.11
N PHE A 137 9.28 9.64 1.36
CA PHE A 137 8.12 10.19 2.08
C PHE A 137 8.59 11.27 3.04
N LYS A 138 7.77 12.30 3.21
CA LYS A 138 7.99 13.42 4.11
C LYS A 138 6.90 13.49 5.16
N ASN A 139 7.19 14.13 6.28
CA ASN A 139 6.21 14.43 7.33
C ASN A 139 5.43 13.19 7.78
N VAL A 140 6.15 12.08 8.02
CA VAL A 140 5.53 10.81 8.41
C VAL A 140 5.20 10.82 9.90
N HIS A 141 3.92 10.74 10.26
CA HIS A 141 3.42 10.67 11.63
C HIS A 141 2.30 9.66 11.78
N GLY A 142 2.23 9.07 12.95
CA GLY A 142 1.26 8.07 13.34
C GLY A 142 1.83 7.13 14.40
N ALA A 143 1.12 6.06 14.67
CA ALA A 143 1.54 5.06 15.65
C ALA A 143 1.94 3.75 14.97
N ILE A 144 2.90 3.05 15.58
CA ILE A 144 3.32 1.71 15.19
C ILE A 144 3.22 0.81 16.43
N ASP A 145 2.41 -0.22 16.37
CA ASP A 145 2.41 -1.27 17.37
C ASP A 145 3.15 -2.50 16.86
N ILE A 146 3.98 -3.08 17.71
CA ILE A 146 4.66 -4.34 17.42
C ILE A 146 4.32 -5.31 18.54
N ARG A 147 3.35 -6.19 18.28
CA ARG A 147 2.87 -7.18 19.26
C ARG A 147 2.29 -8.41 18.57
N ASN A 148 2.25 -9.53 19.29
CA ASN A 148 1.63 -10.78 18.81
C ASN A 148 2.16 -11.26 17.45
N GLN A 149 3.46 -11.05 17.20
CA GLN A 149 4.12 -11.35 15.93
C GLN A 149 3.56 -10.58 14.73
N ALA A 150 3.04 -9.37 14.98
CA ALA A 150 2.56 -8.45 13.96
C ALA A 150 3.14 -7.06 14.17
N ILE A 151 3.32 -6.34 13.05
CA ILE A 151 3.54 -4.89 13.02
C ILE A 151 2.26 -4.26 12.51
N HIS A 152 1.76 -3.30 13.24
CA HIS A 152 0.57 -2.55 12.89
C HIS A 152 0.91 -1.07 12.79
N LEU A 153 0.89 -0.54 11.57
CA LEU A 153 0.99 0.90 11.32
C LEU A 153 -0.41 1.49 11.42
N LYS A 154 -0.63 2.37 12.38
CA LYS A 154 -1.95 2.96 12.66
C LYS A 154 -2.00 4.38 12.12
N GLU A 155 -2.87 4.59 11.15
CA GLU A 155 -3.17 5.92 10.59
C GLU A 155 -1.91 6.77 10.32
N LEU A 156 -0.89 6.16 9.70
CA LEU A 156 0.27 6.93 9.29
C LEU A 156 -0.14 7.91 8.21
N SER A 157 0.08 9.20 8.49
CA SER A 157 -0.04 10.26 7.51
C SER A 157 1.34 10.64 6.99
N MET A 158 1.44 10.92 5.69
CA MET A 158 2.69 11.26 5.03
C MET A 158 2.45 11.98 3.72
N GLU A 159 3.48 12.63 3.22
CA GLU A 159 3.53 13.24 1.89
C GLU A 159 4.54 12.50 1.03
N GLY A 160 4.22 12.27 -0.22
CA GLY A 160 5.14 11.62 -1.16
C GLY A 160 4.53 11.54 -2.56
N MET A 161 5.36 11.45 -3.60
CA MET A 161 4.91 11.35 -4.99
C MET A 161 3.95 12.48 -5.42
N ASP A 162 4.13 13.67 -4.84
CA ASP A 162 3.29 14.87 -4.97
C ASP A 162 1.83 14.66 -4.52
N ALA A 163 1.61 13.70 -3.63
CA ALA A 163 0.32 13.36 -3.05
C ALA A 163 0.39 13.37 -1.52
N THR A 164 -0.77 13.52 -0.87
CA THR A 164 -0.92 13.24 0.55
C THR A 164 -1.45 11.81 0.73
N MET A 165 -0.93 11.14 1.74
CA MET A 165 -1.22 9.74 1.98
C MET A 165 -1.61 9.51 3.43
N ARG A 166 -2.63 8.67 3.63
CA ARG A 166 -2.97 8.13 4.95
C ARG A 166 -3.06 6.61 4.81
N THR A 167 -2.37 5.90 5.70
CA THR A 167 -2.34 4.44 5.62
C THR A 167 -2.46 3.79 6.99
N THR A 168 -3.19 2.70 7.01
CA THR A 168 -3.13 1.68 8.05
C THR A 168 -2.58 0.42 7.40
N LEU A 169 -1.64 -0.26 8.06
CA LEU A 169 -1.05 -1.49 7.53
C LEU A 169 -0.84 -2.47 8.67
N ILE A 170 -1.12 -3.73 8.38
CA ILE A 170 -0.76 -4.87 9.22
C ILE A 170 0.22 -5.75 8.44
N TYR A 171 1.29 -6.14 9.09
CA TYR A 171 2.21 -7.16 8.62
C TYR A 171 2.34 -8.22 9.70
N GLN A 172 2.12 -9.47 9.34
CA GLN A 172 2.25 -10.60 10.26
C GLN A 172 3.08 -11.70 9.59
N ALA A 173 4.10 -12.17 10.30
CA ALA A 173 4.87 -13.34 9.91
C ALA A 173 5.20 -14.17 11.16
N ARG A 174 4.64 -15.36 11.22
CA ARG A 174 4.90 -16.33 12.29
C ARG A 174 5.95 -17.36 11.91
N GLN A 175 6.13 -17.56 10.61
CA GLN A 175 7.09 -18.50 9.99
C GLN A 175 7.75 -17.82 8.78
N PRO A 176 8.97 -18.21 8.39
CA PRO A 176 9.71 -17.58 7.29
C PRO A 176 9.06 -17.72 5.91
N GLU A 177 8.15 -18.68 5.73
CA GLU A 177 7.50 -18.96 4.43
C GLU A 177 6.06 -18.43 4.35
N GLN A 178 5.49 -17.99 5.48
CA GLN A 178 4.10 -17.58 5.57
C GLN A 178 3.98 -16.19 6.17
N GLY A 179 3.80 -15.21 5.31
CA GLY A 179 3.48 -13.85 5.66
C GLY A 179 2.03 -13.51 5.33
N TYR A 180 1.52 -12.52 6.03
CA TYR A 180 0.24 -11.88 5.76
C TYR A 180 0.44 -10.38 5.80
N ALA A 181 -0.19 -9.68 4.87
CA ALA A 181 -0.30 -8.23 4.89
C ALA A 181 -1.74 -7.80 4.63
N GLY A 182 -2.17 -6.81 5.38
CA GLY A 182 -3.40 -6.09 5.11
C GLY A 182 -3.13 -4.60 5.15
N PHE A 183 -3.79 -3.81 4.30
CA PHE A 183 -3.59 -2.38 4.26
C PHE A 183 -4.85 -1.62 3.83
N ASP A 184 -4.97 -0.42 4.33
CA ASP A 184 -5.91 0.60 3.87
C ASP A 184 -5.08 1.83 3.47
N PHE A 185 -5.05 2.16 2.17
CA PHE A 185 -4.41 3.35 1.65
C PHE A 185 -5.44 4.34 1.15
N LYS A 186 -5.25 5.58 1.54
CA LYS A 186 -5.97 6.74 1.00
C LYS A 186 -4.92 7.69 0.43
N LEU A 187 -4.91 7.82 -0.88
CA LEU A 187 -4.04 8.70 -1.63
C LEU A 187 -4.88 9.83 -2.20
N HIS A 188 -4.57 11.05 -1.82
CA HIS A 188 -5.27 12.22 -2.34
C HIS A 188 -4.39 12.93 -3.37
N ASN A 189 -4.96 13.21 -4.54
CA ASN A 189 -4.34 13.93 -5.64
C ASN A 189 -3.07 13.24 -6.18
N ILE A 190 -3.08 11.91 -6.30
CA ILE A 190 -1.95 11.15 -6.85
C ILE A 190 -1.95 11.17 -8.37
N ASN A 191 -0.80 11.42 -8.98
CA ASN A 191 -0.61 11.21 -10.41
C ASN A 191 -0.71 9.73 -10.77
N ILE A 192 -1.50 9.38 -11.80
CA ILE A 192 -1.78 7.98 -12.18
C ILE A 192 -0.49 7.23 -12.52
N GLY A 193 0.45 7.83 -13.26
CA GLY A 193 1.72 7.19 -13.59
C GLY A 193 2.53 6.86 -12.34
N LYS A 194 2.60 7.80 -11.37
CA LYS A 194 3.28 7.57 -10.09
C LYS A 194 2.57 6.52 -9.22
N LEU A 195 1.23 6.45 -9.30
CA LEU A 195 0.44 5.43 -8.62
C LEU A 195 0.80 4.03 -9.11
N VAL A 196 0.87 3.84 -10.43
CA VAL A 196 1.23 2.55 -11.03
C VAL A 196 2.69 2.16 -10.71
N ASP A 197 3.61 3.12 -10.72
CA ASP A 197 5.00 2.88 -10.30
C ASP A 197 5.11 2.52 -8.80
N PHE A 198 4.19 3.04 -7.99
CA PHE A 198 4.12 2.73 -6.55
C PHE A 198 3.54 1.37 -6.26
N ILE A 199 2.51 0.97 -6.98
CA ILE A 199 1.82 -0.33 -6.83
C ILE A 199 1.90 -1.08 -8.18
N PRO A 200 3.02 -1.76 -8.48
CA PRO A 200 3.19 -2.43 -9.78
C PRO A 200 2.13 -3.49 -10.09
N SER A 201 1.51 -4.09 -9.06
CA SER A 201 0.40 -5.05 -9.24
C SER A 201 -0.82 -4.42 -9.92
N LEU A 202 -0.95 -3.09 -9.93
CA LEU A 202 -2.04 -2.42 -10.66
C LEU A 202 -1.96 -2.66 -12.17
N ASP A 203 -0.79 -2.89 -12.73
CA ASP A 203 -0.64 -3.26 -14.15
C ASP A 203 -1.32 -4.59 -14.49
N THR A 204 -1.34 -5.51 -13.53
CA THR A 204 -2.03 -6.81 -13.68
C THR A 204 -3.51 -6.70 -13.38
N ILE A 205 -3.89 -5.88 -12.37
CA ILE A 205 -5.27 -5.76 -11.91
C ILE A 205 -6.08 -4.83 -12.84
N VAL A 206 -5.48 -3.72 -13.27
CA VAL A 206 -6.14 -2.69 -14.12
C VAL A 206 -5.17 -2.21 -15.20
N PRO A 207 -4.86 -3.02 -16.21
CA PRO A 207 -3.85 -2.68 -17.24
C PRO A 207 -4.14 -1.38 -17.97
N MET A 208 -5.42 -1.06 -18.18
CA MET A 208 -5.84 0.16 -18.85
C MET A 208 -5.52 1.44 -18.08
N LEU A 209 -5.12 1.35 -16.81
CA LEU A 209 -4.86 2.53 -15.99
C LEU A 209 -3.74 3.41 -16.58
N ARG A 210 -2.74 2.80 -17.23
CA ARG A 210 -1.66 3.53 -17.93
C ARG A 210 -2.14 4.35 -19.13
N SER A 211 -3.31 4.06 -19.67
CA SER A 211 -3.90 4.85 -20.75
C SER A 211 -4.46 6.20 -20.27
N PHE A 212 -4.54 6.41 -18.98
CA PHE A 212 -5.02 7.66 -18.41
C PHE A 212 -3.88 8.52 -17.88
N GLN A 213 -3.97 9.82 -18.13
CA GLN A 213 -3.13 10.84 -17.52
C GLN A 213 -3.98 11.76 -16.65
N GLY A 214 -3.41 12.21 -15.56
CA GLY A 214 -4.06 13.12 -14.62
C GLY A 214 -3.77 12.74 -13.18
N THR A 215 -4.50 13.34 -12.28
CA THR A 215 -4.46 13.07 -10.85
C THR A 215 -5.78 12.50 -10.38
N VAL A 216 -5.71 11.59 -9.43
CA VAL A 216 -6.88 10.93 -8.87
C VAL A 216 -6.77 10.84 -7.36
N ASP A 217 -7.91 10.74 -6.71
CA ASP A 217 -8.03 10.21 -5.37
C ASP A 217 -8.16 8.68 -5.48
N PHE A 218 -7.24 7.98 -4.85
CA PHE A 218 -7.16 6.53 -4.91
C PHE A 218 -7.27 5.96 -3.49
N ASN A 219 -8.34 5.22 -3.25
CA ASN A 219 -8.60 4.58 -1.98
C ASN A 219 -8.60 3.06 -2.19
N VAL A 220 -7.78 2.35 -1.44
CA VAL A 220 -7.72 0.89 -1.51
C VAL A 220 -7.65 0.29 -0.13
N SER A 221 -8.47 -0.73 0.09
CA SER A 221 -8.34 -1.65 1.22
C SER A 221 -8.07 -3.02 0.65
N ALA A 222 -7.01 -3.69 1.12
CA ALA A 222 -6.62 -4.99 0.60
C ALA A 222 -5.97 -5.85 1.69
N GLU A 223 -6.09 -7.17 1.50
CA GLU A 223 -5.38 -8.17 2.28
C GLU A 223 -4.87 -9.29 1.38
N SER A 224 -3.73 -9.88 1.72
CA SER A 224 -3.15 -10.98 0.97
C SER A 224 -2.14 -11.76 1.80
N GLY A 225 -1.93 -13.02 1.47
CA GLY A 225 -0.73 -13.74 1.84
C GLY A 225 0.51 -13.16 1.16
N LEU A 226 1.66 -13.30 1.81
CA LEU A 226 2.96 -12.90 1.27
C LEU A 226 3.84 -14.13 1.03
N ASP A 227 4.64 -14.09 -0.01
CA ASP A 227 5.70 -15.08 -0.23
C ASP A 227 6.97 -14.74 0.59
N SER A 228 8.00 -15.58 0.51
CA SER A 228 9.27 -15.38 1.21
C SER A 228 10.03 -14.12 0.81
N CYS A 229 9.68 -13.51 -0.32
CA CYS A 229 10.25 -12.27 -0.85
C CYS A 229 9.36 -11.04 -0.62
N LEU A 230 8.33 -11.15 0.25
CA LEU A 230 7.34 -10.11 0.53
C LEU A 230 6.46 -9.72 -0.68
N ASN A 231 6.40 -10.54 -1.72
CA ASN A 231 5.46 -10.30 -2.80
C ASN A 231 4.05 -10.74 -2.41
N ILE A 232 3.07 -10.02 -2.90
CA ILE A 232 1.66 -10.33 -2.74
C ILE A 232 1.36 -11.64 -3.49
N LYS A 233 0.76 -12.60 -2.79
CA LYS A 233 0.22 -13.83 -3.41
C LYS A 233 -1.11 -13.51 -4.07
N ILE A 234 -1.08 -13.20 -5.35
CA ILE A 234 -2.26 -12.76 -6.12
C ILE A 234 -3.48 -13.66 -5.96
N PRO A 235 -3.37 -15.01 -5.94
CA PRO A 235 -4.55 -15.87 -5.71
C PRO A 235 -5.24 -15.69 -4.36
N SER A 236 -4.53 -15.13 -3.36
CA SER A 236 -5.08 -14.83 -2.03
C SER A 236 -5.47 -13.37 -1.84
N LEU A 237 -5.30 -12.55 -2.89
CA LEU A 237 -5.58 -11.12 -2.83
C LEU A 237 -7.09 -10.88 -2.76
N ARG A 238 -7.51 -10.16 -1.73
CA ARG A 238 -8.85 -9.58 -1.62
C ARG A 238 -8.72 -8.08 -1.51
N SER A 239 -9.43 -7.34 -2.33
CA SER A 239 -9.30 -5.88 -2.37
C SER A 239 -10.60 -5.20 -2.74
N ALA A 240 -10.82 -4.03 -2.17
CA ALA A 240 -11.82 -3.06 -2.58
C ALA A 240 -11.11 -1.74 -2.90
N ILE A 241 -11.30 -1.26 -4.12
CA ILE A 241 -10.63 -0.08 -4.67
C ILE A 241 -11.68 0.93 -5.10
N HIS A 242 -11.46 2.19 -4.80
CA HIS A 242 -12.22 3.32 -5.30
C HIS A 242 -11.28 4.36 -5.89
N VAL A 243 -11.56 4.75 -7.12
CA VAL A 243 -10.79 5.76 -7.85
C VAL A 243 -11.73 6.88 -8.25
N GLU A 244 -11.39 8.10 -7.89
CA GLU A 244 -12.12 9.30 -8.28
C GLU A 244 -11.16 10.32 -8.88
N GLY A 245 -11.55 10.96 -9.97
CA GLY A 245 -10.73 11.95 -10.62
C GLY A 245 -11.52 12.82 -11.59
N ASP A 246 -11.07 14.05 -11.73
CA ASP A 246 -11.62 15.03 -12.63
C ASP A 246 -10.60 15.43 -13.71
N SER A 247 -11.12 15.75 -14.89
CA SER A 247 -10.29 16.27 -16.00
C SER A 247 -9.13 15.34 -16.38
N LEU A 248 -9.41 14.04 -16.44
CA LEU A 248 -8.45 13.04 -16.88
C LEU A 248 -8.27 13.08 -18.39
N VAL A 249 -7.08 12.74 -18.86
CA VAL A 249 -6.78 12.60 -20.29
C VAL A 249 -6.62 11.13 -20.62
N LEU A 250 -7.46 10.63 -21.52
CA LEU A 250 -7.28 9.30 -22.10
C LEU A 250 -6.31 9.43 -23.27
N LEU A 251 -5.18 8.74 -23.15
CA LEU A 251 -4.17 8.67 -24.20
C LEU A 251 -4.63 7.77 -25.36
N ASP A 252 -4.19 8.10 -26.56
CA ASP A 252 -4.43 7.28 -27.74
C ASP A 252 -3.64 5.96 -27.62
N GLY A 253 -4.30 4.92 -27.15
CA GLY A 253 -3.78 3.56 -27.14
C GLY A 253 -4.46 2.71 -28.20
N GLU A 254 -3.81 1.62 -28.63
CA GLU A 254 -4.33 0.71 -29.69
C GLU A 254 -5.76 0.24 -29.39
N THR A 255 -6.05 -0.08 -28.13
CA THR A 255 -7.39 -0.51 -27.69
C THR A 255 -8.43 0.60 -27.89
N PHE A 256 -8.09 1.84 -27.53
CA PHE A 256 -9.01 2.97 -27.70
C PHE A 256 -9.17 3.34 -29.17
N ALA A 257 -8.11 3.26 -29.95
CA ALA A 257 -8.16 3.47 -31.41
C ALA A 257 -9.12 2.47 -32.08
N GLU A 258 -9.10 1.19 -31.69
CA GLU A 258 -10.05 0.20 -32.20
C GLU A 258 -11.50 0.47 -31.74
N ILE A 259 -11.71 0.86 -30.50
CA ILE A 259 -13.03 1.28 -29.99
C ILE A 259 -13.52 2.51 -30.76
N SER A 260 -12.65 3.52 -30.94
CA SER A 260 -13.00 4.77 -31.60
C SER A 260 -13.42 4.55 -33.06
N LYS A 261 -12.73 3.67 -33.80
CA LYS A 261 -13.10 3.26 -35.17
C LYS A 261 -14.49 2.61 -35.22
N LYS A 262 -14.82 1.72 -34.25
CA LYS A 262 -16.09 1.01 -34.19
C LYS A 262 -17.28 1.91 -33.87
N PHE A 263 -17.07 2.98 -33.10
CA PHE A 263 -18.12 3.91 -32.68
C PHE A 263 -18.09 5.26 -33.40
N PHE A 264 -17.25 5.42 -34.41
CA PHE A 264 -17.12 6.67 -35.18
C PHE A 264 -16.74 7.87 -34.31
N PHE A 265 -16.00 7.64 -33.21
CA PHE A 265 -15.41 8.76 -32.46
C PHE A 265 -14.35 9.44 -33.32
N LYS A 266 -14.31 10.75 -33.30
CA LYS A 266 -13.14 11.48 -33.78
C LYS A 266 -12.03 11.23 -32.77
N ASN A 267 -11.10 10.33 -33.09
CA ASN A 267 -9.92 10.12 -32.27
C ASN A 267 -9.11 11.43 -32.30
N LYS A 268 -8.95 12.03 -31.11
CA LYS A 268 -8.06 13.17 -30.87
C LYS A 268 -6.83 12.62 -30.19
N GLU A 269 -5.67 13.22 -30.40
CA GLU A 269 -4.43 12.85 -29.70
C GLU A 269 -4.61 12.88 -28.17
N ARG A 270 -5.55 13.68 -27.66
CA ARG A 270 -5.90 13.80 -26.25
C ARG A 270 -7.42 13.87 -26.10
N ASN A 271 -7.98 12.88 -25.45
CA ASN A 271 -9.40 12.82 -25.16
C ASN A 271 -9.61 13.17 -23.69
N LEU A 272 -10.22 14.33 -23.44
CA LEU A 272 -10.52 14.77 -22.08
C LEU A 272 -11.75 14.02 -21.56
N ILE A 273 -11.62 13.47 -20.36
CA ILE A 273 -12.71 12.88 -19.58
C ILE A 273 -13.04 13.83 -18.44
N ASP A 274 -14.30 14.27 -18.35
CA ASP A 274 -14.70 15.31 -17.41
C ASP A 274 -14.56 14.83 -15.95
N SER A 275 -15.15 13.70 -15.62
CA SER A 275 -15.03 13.08 -14.30
C SER A 275 -15.18 11.57 -14.38
N ILE A 276 -14.56 10.89 -13.45
CA ILE A 276 -14.60 9.42 -13.31
C ILE A 276 -14.70 9.05 -11.84
N SER A 277 -15.59 8.10 -11.54
CA SER A 277 -15.72 7.50 -10.21
C SER A 277 -15.91 6.00 -10.40
N VAL A 278 -14.89 5.22 -10.06
CA VAL A 278 -14.83 3.78 -10.35
C VAL A 278 -14.67 3.00 -9.06
N ASN A 279 -15.48 1.97 -8.89
CA ASN A 279 -15.33 0.97 -7.85
C ASN A 279 -14.85 -0.33 -8.47
N ILE A 280 -13.86 -0.98 -7.82
CA ILE A 280 -13.28 -2.24 -8.26
C ILE A 280 -13.18 -3.17 -7.04
N SER A 281 -13.48 -4.44 -7.22
CA SER A 281 -13.17 -5.47 -6.23
C SER A 281 -12.29 -6.55 -6.82
N VAL A 282 -11.43 -7.11 -5.98
CA VAL A 282 -10.62 -8.30 -6.30
C VAL A 282 -10.95 -9.36 -5.27
N GLU A 283 -11.41 -10.50 -5.71
CA GLU A 283 -11.76 -11.63 -4.85
C GLU A 283 -11.68 -12.94 -5.64
N ASP A 284 -11.10 -13.97 -5.03
CA ASP A 284 -10.97 -15.33 -5.61
C ASP A 284 -10.37 -15.32 -7.04
N GLY A 285 -9.35 -14.49 -7.24
CA GLY A 285 -8.69 -14.39 -8.54
C GLY A 285 -9.47 -13.63 -9.61
N ASN A 286 -10.62 -13.05 -9.26
CA ASN A 286 -11.44 -12.26 -10.18
C ASN A 286 -11.39 -10.78 -9.83
N VAL A 287 -11.22 -9.94 -10.82
CA VAL A 287 -11.32 -8.50 -10.74
C VAL A 287 -12.66 -8.08 -11.34
N THR A 288 -13.50 -7.43 -10.53
CA THR A 288 -14.78 -6.89 -10.98
C THR A 288 -14.69 -5.37 -11.01
N VAL A 289 -14.84 -4.78 -12.17
CA VAL A 289 -15.01 -3.34 -12.36
C VAL A 289 -16.51 -3.05 -12.40
N TYR A 290 -16.99 -2.43 -11.33
CA TYR A 290 -18.41 -2.09 -11.24
C TYR A 290 -18.77 -1.01 -12.24
N PRO A 291 -19.98 -1.05 -12.80
CA PRO A 291 -20.38 -0.11 -13.83
C PRO A 291 -20.25 1.34 -13.38
N PHE A 292 -19.55 2.13 -14.18
CA PHE A 292 -19.34 3.55 -13.96
C PHE A 292 -19.57 4.33 -15.25
N VAL A 293 -19.73 5.64 -15.15
CA VAL A 293 -20.02 6.51 -16.27
C VAL A 293 -18.77 7.28 -16.68
N ILE A 294 -18.51 7.29 -17.98
CA ILE A 294 -17.52 8.16 -18.61
C ILE A 294 -18.25 9.20 -19.44
N GLU A 295 -17.91 10.46 -19.25
CA GLU A 295 -18.30 11.57 -20.11
C GLU A 295 -17.10 12.10 -20.86
N MET A 296 -17.22 12.17 -22.16
CA MET A 296 -16.16 12.61 -23.04
C MET A 296 -16.76 13.35 -24.26
N ASP A 297 -16.56 14.66 -24.34
CA ASP A 297 -17.11 15.52 -25.38
C ASP A 297 -18.65 15.38 -25.46
N ARG A 298 -19.15 14.84 -26.54
CA ARG A 298 -20.61 14.65 -26.78
C ARG A 298 -21.09 13.25 -26.42
N TYR A 299 -20.21 12.42 -25.93
CA TYR A 299 -20.50 11.02 -25.61
C TYR A 299 -20.61 10.83 -24.09
N ARG A 300 -21.55 9.98 -23.72
CA ARG A 300 -21.68 9.47 -22.37
C ARG A 300 -21.84 7.96 -22.48
N ALA A 301 -21.02 7.23 -21.77
CA ALA A 301 -21.02 5.77 -21.78
C ALA A 301 -20.97 5.21 -20.37
N ALA A 302 -21.66 4.09 -20.13
CA ALA A 302 -21.46 3.30 -18.94
C ALA A 302 -20.57 2.11 -19.27
N VAL A 303 -19.53 1.92 -18.46
CA VAL A 303 -18.51 0.87 -18.65
C VAL A 303 -18.46 0.01 -17.41
N GLY A 304 -18.34 -1.30 -17.57
CA GLY A 304 -18.14 -2.24 -16.47
C GLY A 304 -17.82 -3.63 -17.00
N GLY A 305 -17.35 -4.50 -16.13
CA GLY A 305 -17.00 -5.86 -16.52
C GLY A 305 -16.17 -6.58 -15.47
N ASN A 306 -15.62 -7.68 -15.90
CA ASN A 306 -14.75 -8.51 -15.06
C ASN A 306 -13.58 -9.07 -15.87
N GLN A 307 -12.53 -9.43 -15.17
CA GLN A 307 -11.39 -10.15 -15.71
C GLN A 307 -10.86 -11.14 -14.67
N ASP A 308 -10.22 -12.21 -15.14
CA ASP A 308 -9.45 -13.11 -14.29
C ASP A 308 -7.98 -12.67 -14.20
N LEU A 309 -7.19 -13.39 -13.42
CA LEU A 309 -5.76 -13.12 -13.24
C LEU A 309 -4.92 -13.50 -14.44
N ASP A 310 -5.44 -14.33 -15.34
CA ASP A 310 -4.80 -14.70 -16.61
C ASP A 310 -5.11 -13.66 -17.71
N MET A 311 -5.69 -12.51 -17.30
CA MET A 311 -6.03 -11.40 -18.17
C MET A 311 -7.09 -11.72 -19.23
N ASN A 312 -7.91 -12.76 -19.00
CA ASN A 312 -9.12 -12.93 -19.79
C ASN A 312 -10.20 -12.00 -19.25
N PHE A 313 -10.74 -11.17 -20.09
CA PHE A 313 -11.68 -10.13 -19.70
C PHE A 313 -13.00 -10.20 -20.49
N ASN A 314 -14.04 -9.65 -19.87
CA ASN A 314 -15.34 -9.42 -20.45
C ASN A 314 -15.88 -8.09 -19.98
N TYR A 315 -15.68 -7.06 -20.77
CA TYR A 315 -16.18 -5.72 -20.53
C TYR A 315 -17.35 -5.38 -21.42
N HIS A 316 -18.24 -4.57 -20.90
CA HIS A 316 -19.38 -4.04 -21.63
C HIS A 316 -19.41 -2.52 -21.56
N ILE A 317 -19.58 -1.89 -22.71
CA ILE A 317 -19.76 -0.45 -22.86
C ILE A 317 -21.17 -0.20 -23.37
N SER A 318 -21.98 0.51 -22.60
CA SER A 318 -23.30 0.98 -23.01
C SER A 318 -23.24 2.45 -23.38
N ILE A 319 -23.49 2.78 -24.65
CA ILE A 319 -23.56 4.17 -25.08
C ILE A 319 -24.90 4.76 -24.61
N LEU A 320 -24.84 5.75 -23.76
CA LEU A 320 -25.96 6.37 -23.12
C LEU A 320 -26.40 7.65 -23.86
N LYS A 321 -25.41 8.43 -24.32
CA LYS A 321 -25.61 9.62 -25.14
C LYS A 321 -24.55 9.65 -26.24
N SER A 322 -24.95 9.94 -27.45
CA SER A 322 -24.05 10.13 -28.59
C SER A 322 -24.69 11.11 -29.58
N PRO A 323 -23.90 11.75 -30.45
CA PRO A 323 -24.41 12.54 -31.58
C PRO A 323 -25.20 11.70 -32.57
N ILE A 324 -24.99 10.40 -32.56
CA ILE A 324 -25.66 9.44 -33.47
C ILE A 324 -26.88 8.89 -32.73
N PRO A 325 -28.08 8.81 -33.36
CA PRO A 325 -29.33 8.46 -32.68
C PRO A 325 -29.44 6.98 -32.25
N PHE A 326 -28.36 6.20 -32.37
CA PHE A 326 -28.36 4.79 -32.05
C PHE A 326 -27.96 4.52 -30.62
N LYS A 327 -28.74 3.67 -29.97
CA LYS A 327 -28.47 3.15 -28.61
C LYS A 327 -27.69 1.85 -28.73
N LEU A 328 -26.37 1.95 -28.77
CA LEU A 328 -25.48 0.80 -28.98
C LEU A 328 -24.85 0.30 -27.68
N GLY A 329 -24.62 -0.99 -27.62
CA GLY A 329 -23.75 -1.64 -26.65
C GLY A 329 -22.58 -2.31 -27.38
N LEU A 330 -21.43 -2.33 -26.73
CA LEU A 330 -20.22 -3.01 -27.18
C LEU A 330 -19.79 -4.01 -26.12
N ASN A 331 -19.66 -5.29 -26.49
CA ASN A 331 -18.93 -6.23 -25.66
C ASN A 331 -17.49 -6.34 -26.16
N ILE A 332 -16.56 -6.31 -25.22
CA ILE A 332 -15.14 -6.52 -25.45
C ILE A 332 -14.74 -7.73 -24.62
N SER A 333 -14.30 -8.80 -25.25
CA SER A 333 -13.94 -10.04 -24.55
C SER A 333 -12.67 -10.66 -25.12
N GLY A 334 -12.06 -11.56 -24.37
CA GLY A 334 -10.82 -12.23 -24.74
C GLY A 334 -9.67 -11.83 -23.83
N ASN A 335 -8.47 -11.74 -24.39
CA ASN A 335 -7.27 -11.26 -23.72
C ASN A 335 -6.56 -10.21 -24.57
N LEU A 336 -5.44 -9.67 -24.07
CA LEU A 336 -4.70 -8.61 -24.76
C LEU A 336 -4.19 -9.02 -26.14
N ASP A 337 -3.93 -10.32 -26.36
CA ASP A 337 -3.44 -10.85 -27.65
C ASP A 337 -4.57 -11.09 -28.67
N LYS A 338 -5.77 -11.42 -28.17
CA LYS A 338 -6.93 -11.78 -28.99
C LYS A 338 -8.21 -11.13 -28.43
N MET A 339 -8.40 -9.86 -28.73
CA MET A 339 -9.62 -9.14 -28.40
C MET A 339 -10.74 -9.45 -29.41
N LYS A 340 -11.94 -9.71 -28.88
CA LYS A 340 -13.18 -9.86 -29.66
C LYS A 340 -14.10 -8.69 -29.35
N PHE A 341 -14.63 -8.07 -30.41
CA PHE A 341 -15.55 -6.94 -30.32
C PHE A 341 -16.92 -7.37 -30.86
N ASP A 342 -17.97 -7.20 -30.05
CA ASP A 342 -19.36 -7.34 -30.51
C ASP A 342 -20.06 -5.96 -30.40
N PRO A 343 -20.11 -5.20 -31.52
CA PRO A 343 -20.56 -3.80 -31.51
C PRO A 343 -22.09 -3.64 -31.52
N PHE A 344 -22.83 -4.72 -31.59
CA PHE A 344 -24.31 -4.69 -31.60
C PHE A 344 -24.95 -5.35 -30.37
N ALA A 345 -24.20 -5.46 -29.30
CA ALA A 345 -24.69 -6.01 -28.05
C ALA A 345 -25.85 -5.16 -27.49
N LYS A 346 -26.79 -5.81 -26.81
CA LYS A 346 -27.81 -5.08 -26.05
C LYS A 346 -27.17 -4.28 -24.93
N ARG A 347 -27.63 -3.03 -24.75
CA ARG A 347 -27.16 -2.20 -23.63
C ARG A 347 -27.52 -2.86 -22.30
N ARG A 348 -26.52 -3.09 -21.46
CA ARG A 348 -26.71 -3.73 -20.14
C ARG A 348 -26.89 -2.72 -19.02
N TYR A 349 -26.23 -1.57 -19.11
CA TYR A 349 -26.12 -0.61 -18.00
C TYR A 349 -26.98 0.65 -18.21
N SER A 350 -27.93 0.63 -19.15
CA SER A 350 -28.82 1.76 -19.42
C SER A 350 -29.67 2.15 -18.20
N ASP A 351 -29.91 1.22 -17.30
CA ASP A 351 -30.70 1.42 -16.09
C ASP A 351 -29.90 2.01 -14.92
N LEU A 352 -28.57 2.09 -15.04
CA LEU A 352 -27.70 2.66 -13.98
C LEU A 352 -27.88 4.17 -13.78
N TYR A 353 -28.62 4.82 -14.66
CA TYR A 353 -29.09 6.20 -14.46
C TYR A 353 -30.18 6.35 -13.39
N LYS A 354 -30.74 5.24 -12.95
CA LYS A 354 -31.68 5.30 -11.82
C LYS A 354 -30.85 5.39 -10.54
N PRO A 355 -31.03 6.45 -9.74
CA PRO A 355 -30.25 6.67 -8.53
C PRO A 355 -30.15 5.43 -7.63
N ASP A 356 -31.26 4.70 -7.51
CA ASP A 356 -31.38 3.52 -6.65
C ASP A 356 -30.41 2.38 -7.00
N LYS A 357 -30.09 2.18 -8.29
CA LYS A 357 -29.17 1.10 -8.71
C LYS A 357 -27.70 1.48 -8.55
N ARG A 358 -27.38 2.76 -8.68
CA ARG A 358 -26.04 3.28 -8.40
C ARG A 358 -25.71 3.12 -6.93
N ASN A 359 -26.64 3.47 -6.05
CA ASN A 359 -26.48 3.34 -4.61
C ASN A 359 -26.21 1.89 -4.18
N ALA A 360 -26.92 0.90 -4.76
CA ALA A 360 -26.70 -0.51 -4.45
C ALA A 360 -25.28 -1.01 -4.81
N THR A 361 -24.66 -0.48 -5.85
CA THR A 361 -23.29 -0.83 -6.24
C THR A 361 -22.28 -0.19 -5.30
N GLU A 362 -22.48 1.08 -4.95
CA GLU A 362 -21.66 1.80 -3.98
C GLU A 362 -21.74 1.13 -2.59
N GLU A 363 -22.95 0.73 -2.15
CA GLU A 363 -23.16 0.01 -0.90
C GLU A 363 -22.40 -1.33 -0.85
N ARG A 364 -22.38 -2.09 -1.93
CA ARG A 364 -21.62 -3.36 -2.01
C ARG A 364 -20.12 -3.14 -1.85
N THR A 365 -19.57 -2.14 -2.55
CA THR A 365 -18.14 -1.82 -2.46
C THR A 365 -17.78 -1.30 -1.07
N MET A 366 -18.65 -0.46 -0.48
CA MET A 366 -18.50 0.01 0.90
C MET A 366 -18.58 -1.14 1.90
N ALA A 367 -19.48 -2.11 1.70
CA ALA A 367 -19.60 -3.28 2.56
C ALA A 367 -18.34 -4.16 2.49
N LEU A 368 -17.79 -4.41 1.30
CA LEU A 368 -16.53 -5.15 1.13
C LEU A 368 -15.37 -4.41 1.77
N LYS A 369 -15.25 -3.11 1.54
CA LYS A 369 -14.23 -2.28 2.17
C LYS A 369 -14.30 -2.31 3.70
N LYS A 370 -15.51 -2.27 4.25
CA LYS A 370 -15.72 -2.39 5.69
C LYS A 370 -15.31 -3.77 6.21
N LEU A 371 -15.68 -4.85 5.52
CA LEU A 371 -15.27 -6.21 5.89
C LEU A 371 -13.75 -6.36 5.93
N ILE A 372 -13.04 -5.86 4.92
CA ILE A 372 -11.57 -5.88 4.87
C ILE A 372 -11.00 -5.04 6.03
N ALA A 373 -11.51 -3.83 6.25
CA ALA A 373 -11.04 -2.96 7.32
C ALA A 373 -11.31 -3.54 8.72
N ASP A 374 -12.42 -4.25 8.91
CA ASP A 374 -12.75 -4.92 10.17
C ASP A 374 -11.85 -6.16 10.37
N ALA A 375 -11.57 -6.95 9.32
CA ALA A 375 -10.61 -8.04 9.37
C ALA A 375 -9.20 -7.56 9.74
N LEU A 376 -8.77 -6.39 9.26
CA LEU A 376 -7.51 -5.76 9.65
C LEU A 376 -7.47 -5.40 11.15
N LYS A 377 -8.60 -5.03 11.75
CA LYS A 377 -8.70 -4.73 13.19
C LYS A 377 -8.71 -6.00 14.04
N ASP A 378 -9.39 -7.05 13.60
CA ASP A 378 -9.55 -8.30 14.35
C ASP A 378 -8.26 -9.13 14.38
N ASN A 379 -7.44 -9.06 13.36
CA ASN A 379 -6.13 -9.71 13.33
C ASN A 379 -5.09 -9.08 14.30
N VAL A 380 -5.42 -7.98 14.96
CA VAL A 380 -4.58 -7.30 15.97
C VAL A 380 -4.85 -7.80 17.39
N LYS A 381 -5.94 -8.51 17.64
CA LYS A 381 -6.24 -9.13 18.93
C LYS A 381 -5.50 -10.46 19.05
#